data_648ed126002df7e432bf2bdaafde07e4
#
_entry.id   648ed126002df7e432bf2bdaafde07e4
#
_cell.length_a   1.000
_cell.length_b   1.000
_cell.length_c   1.000
_cell.angle_alpha   90.00
_cell.angle_beta   90.00
_cell.angle_gamma   90.00
#
_symmetry.space_group_name_H-M   'P 1'
#
loop_
_entity.id
_entity.type
_entity.pdbx_description
1 polymer ?
#
loop_
_entity_poly.entity_id
_entity_poly.type
_entity_poly.pdbx_seq_one_letter_code
_entity_poly.pdbx_strand_id
1 'polypeptide(L)'
;PFQLVIYPLVYAIAAGNTTIIKPSEFSSHTAKAVSIMIKELFDENEVAVVEGGIPEATELLKLPFNHIHFTGSPKVGQIVMEAAAKHLTAVTLELGGKSPVIIDGTTNLNSTAEKVCWGKTLNSGQTCIAPDFALVQEDSMQEFIDGFKKSCEKFYNPDLKGIAESKDYGRIINDSNFERVQALVEDAKEKGAKIEFGGDVNKKDRYIQPTLLSNVNMDMKVMQDEIFGPILPVVSYKNNEDVTQLLNSFPSPLALYIMSNNKNNTQYFLKHTVAGGTCINELMLTSVNPNLPFGGVNNSGVGKTGGKHSFMDFSNQRGVIKRKYGNSIKLIYPPFNKQIFKYFQKVIKF
;
A
#
# COMPACT_ATOMS: atom_id res chain seq x y z
N PRO A 1 2.30 -9.16 -10.48
CA PRO A 1 2.30 -10.46 -9.79
C PRO A 1 3.71 -11.06 -9.58
N PHE A 2 4.64 -10.92 -10.53
CA PHE A 2 6.01 -11.44 -10.39
C PHE A 2 6.80 -10.73 -9.27
N GLN A 3 6.85 -9.40 -9.30
CA GLN A 3 7.60 -8.61 -8.31
C GLN A 3 7.14 -8.86 -6.87
N LEU A 4 5.82 -8.94 -6.62
CA LEU A 4 5.29 -9.14 -5.26
C LEU A 4 5.55 -10.55 -4.70
N VAL A 5 5.90 -11.51 -5.55
CA VAL A 5 6.36 -12.86 -5.14
C VAL A 5 7.87 -12.85 -4.89
N ILE A 6 8.64 -12.32 -5.85
CA ILE A 6 10.11 -12.46 -5.83
C ILE A 6 10.77 -11.49 -4.86
N TYR A 7 10.20 -10.28 -4.69
CA TYR A 7 10.81 -9.27 -3.81
C TYR A 7 10.91 -9.73 -2.34
N PRO A 8 9.84 -10.22 -1.68
CA PRO A 8 9.95 -10.79 -0.34
C PRO A 8 10.87 -12.02 -0.28
N LEU A 9 10.81 -12.90 -1.30
CA LEU A 9 11.64 -14.09 -1.36
C LEU A 9 13.14 -13.77 -1.31
N VAL A 10 13.58 -12.79 -2.11
CA VAL A 10 15.01 -12.37 -2.15
C VAL A 10 15.52 -12.01 -0.74
N TYR A 11 14.72 -11.27 0.02
CA TYR A 11 15.12 -10.87 1.39
C TYR A 11 14.99 -12.00 2.40
N ALA A 12 14.02 -12.89 2.25
CA ALA A 12 13.90 -14.07 3.11
C ALA A 12 15.13 -14.98 2.95
N ILE A 13 15.55 -15.24 1.69
CA ILE A 13 16.76 -16.03 1.39
C ILE A 13 18.01 -15.29 1.87
N ALA A 14 18.13 -13.99 1.62
CA ALA A 14 19.27 -13.19 2.07
C ALA A 14 19.44 -13.21 3.60
N ALA A 15 18.33 -13.33 4.35
CA ALA A 15 18.34 -13.49 5.80
C ALA A 15 18.55 -14.93 6.27
N GLY A 16 18.71 -15.90 5.34
CA GLY A 16 19.02 -17.31 5.64
C GLY A 16 17.79 -18.17 5.97
N ASN A 17 16.59 -17.74 5.55
CA ASN A 17 15.37 -18.52 5.80
C ASN A 17 15.08 -19.53 4.69
N THR A 18 14.52 -20.67 5.07
CA THR A 18 13.75 -21.52 4.16
C THR A 18 12.37 -20.91 3.94
N THR A 19 11.79 -21.09 2.75
CA THR A 19 10.61 -20.32 2.36
C THR A 19 9.58 -21.18 1.62
N ILE A 20 8.31 -21.03 1.97
CA ILE A 20 7.18 -21.52 1.18
C ILE A 20 6.52 -20.32 0.49
N ILE A 21 6.41 -20.39 -0.82
CA ILE A 21 5.74 -19.40 -1.65
C ILE A 21 4.34 -19.90 -2.01
N LYS A 22 3.31 -19.09 -1.74
CA LYS A 22 1.96 -19.28 -2.31
C LYS A 22 1.62 -18.10 -3.20
N PRO A 23 1.81 -18.19 -4.52
CA PRO A 23 1.42 -17.13 -5.45
C PRO A 23 -0.10 -17.01 -5.57
N SER A 24 -0.57 -15.88 -6.09
CA SER A 24 -2.02 -15.68 -6.30
C SER A 24 -2.55 -16.57 -7.43
N GLU A 25 -3.66 -17.22 -7.19
CA GLU A 25 -4.41 -18.01 -8.18
C GLU A 25 -4.97 -17.18 -9.34
N PHE A 26 -5.20 -15.89 -9.12
CA PHE A 26 -5.69 -14.97 -10.17
C PHE A 26 -4.64 -14.65 -11.22
N SER A 27 -3.36 -14.86 -10.93
CA SER A 27 -2.25 -14.70 -11.88
C SER A 27 -1.61 -16.04 -12.26
N SER A 28 -2.43 -17.00 -12.68
CA SER A 28 -2.06 -18.40 -12.90
C SER A 28 -0.84 -18.59 -13.81
N HIS A 29 -0.72 -17.85 -14.89
CA HIS A 29 0.45 -17.92 -15.78
C HIS A 29 1.75 -17.48 -15.09
N THR A 30 1.69 -16.42 -14.30
CA THR A 30 2.85 -15.97 -13.49
C THR A 30 3.15 -16.98 -12.38
N ALA A 31 2.14 -17.51 -11.70
CA ALA A 31 2.31 -18.54 -10.67
C ALA A 31 3.04 -19.76 -11.24
N LYS A 32 2.62 -20.23 -12.42
CA LYS A 32 3.27 -21.34 -13.13
C LYS A 32 4.72 -21.05 -13.51
N ALA A 33 4.98 -19.87 -14.06
CA ALA A 33 6.34 -19.44 -14.42
C ALA A 33 7.26 -19.38 -13.18
N VAL A 34 6.77 -18.82 -12.07
CA VAL A 34 7.49 -18.79 -10.80
C VAL A 34 7.75 -20.20 -10.28
N SER A 35 6.75 -21.09 -10.33
CA SER A 35 6.89 -22.48 -9.88
C SER A 35 7.99 -23.22 -10.65
N ILE A 36 8.03 -23.04 -11.98
CA ILE A 36 9.09 -23.64 -12.82
C ILE A 36 10.46 -23.06 -12.45
N MET A 37 10.57 -21.74 -12.40
CA MET A 37 11.82 -21.05 -12.08
C MET A 37 12.38 -21.45 -10.71
N ILE A 38 11.54 -21.54 -9.69
CA ILE A 38 11.99 -21.90 -8.34
C ILE A 38 12.48 -23.35 -8.30
N LYS A 39 11.79 -24.30 -8.95
CA LYS A 39 12.21 -25.70 -9.03
C LYS A 39 13.53 -25.91 -9.78
N GLU A 40 13.90 -25.01 -10.69
CA GLU A 40 15.18 -25.04 -11.39
C GLU A 40 16.33 -24.44 -10.56
N LEU A 41 16.03 -23.53 -9.63
CA LEU A 41 17.03 -22.76 -8.90
C LEU A 41 17.32 -23.24 -7.47
N PHE A 42 16.34 -23.92 -6.84
CA PHE A 42 16.41 -24.31 -5.43
C PHE A 42 15.91 -25.72 -5.19
N ASP A 43 16.51 -26.39 -4.21
CA ASP A 43 15.94 -27.62 -3.67
C ASP A 43 14.63 -27.31 -2.91
N GLU A 44 13.68 -28.26 -2.91
CA GLU A 44 12.35 -28.08 -2.31
C GLU A 44 12.42 -27.84 -0.78
N ASN A 45 13.45 -28.33 -0.11
CA ASN A 45 13.71 -28.08 1.30
C ASN A 45 14.26 -26.67 1.60
N GLU A 46 14.68 -25.92 0.58
CA GLU A 46 15.13 -24.54 0.70
C GLU A 46 13.98 -23.58 0.32
N VAL A 47 13.41 -23.76 -0.88
CA VAL A 47 12.28 -22.94 -1.37
C VAL A 47 11.24 -23.82 -2.06
N ALA A 48 10.07 -23.91 -1.46
CA ALA A 48 8.92 -24.63 -2.02
C ALA A 48 7.88 -23.67 -2.60
N VAL A 49 7.13 -24.11 -3.62
CA VAL A 49 5.99 -23.37 -4.19
C VAL A 49 4.73 -24.20 -4.08
N VAL A 50 3.70 -23.64 -3.44
CA VAL A 50 2.37 -24.21 -3.32
C VAL A 50 1.42 -23.38 -4.19
N GLU A 51 1.06 -23.93 -5.36
CA GLU A 51 0.01 -23.35 -6.22
C GLU A 51 -1.37 -23.74 -5.67
N GLY A 52 -2.35 -22.84 -5.77
CA GLY A 52 -3.71 -23.08 -5.30
C GLY A 52 -4.40 -21.81 -4.82
N GLY A 53 -5.61 -21.95 -4.32
CA GLY A 53 -6.48 -20.87 -3.89
C GLY A 53 -6.65 -20.79 -2.37
N ILE A 54 -7.90 -20.52 -1.95
CA ILE A 54 -8.27 -20.37 -0.54
C ILE A 54 -8.03 -21.65 0.27
N PRO A 55 -8.35 -22.87 -0.23
CA PRO A 55 -8.12 -24.11 0.53
C PRO A 55 -6.64 -24.30 0.90
N GLU A 56 -5.73 -24.16 -0.06
CA GLU A 56 -4.29 -24.33 0.15
C GLU A 56 -3.75 -23.26 1.08
N ALA A 57 -4.17 -21.99 0.93
CA ALA A 57 -3.81 -20.91 1.84
C ALA A 57 -4.27 -21.21 3.27
N THR A 58 -5.49 -21.74 3.44
CA THR A 58 -6.05 -22.09 4.75
C THR A 58 -5.25 -23.21 5.42
N GLU A 59 -4.84 -24.23 4.67
CA GLU A 59 -4.00 -25.33 5.21
C GLU A 59 -2.61 -24.82 5.60
N LEU A 60 -1.98 -23.98 4.76
CA LEU A 60 -0.69 -23.38 5.10
C LEU A 60 -0.75 -22.56 6.38
N LEU A 61 -1.81 -21.79 6.60
CA LEU A 61 -1.98 -20.97 7.82
C LEU A 61 -2.14 -21.78 9.11
N LYS A 62 -2.30 -23.10 9.05
CA LYS A 62 -2.30 -23.99 10.22
C LYS A 62 -0.89 -24.38 10.67
N LEU A 63 0.12 -24.14 9.83
CA LEU A 63 1.50 -24.53 10.11
C LEU A 63 2.21 -23.49 11.02
N PRO A 64 3.12 -23.95 11.89
CA PRO A 64 3.82 -23.09 12.85
C PRO A 64 5.03 -22.39 12.20
N PHE A 65 4.77 -21.48 11.27
CA PHE A 65 5.82 -20.66 10.65
C PHE A 65 6.48 -19.72 11.67
N ASN A 66 7.75 -19.36 11.45
CA ASN A 66 8.44 -18.32 12.22
C ASN A 66 7.98 -16.91 11.78
N HIS A 67 7.67 -16.74 10.50
CA HIS A 67 7.23 -15.49 9.91
C HIS A 67 6.24 -15.73 8.75
N ILE A 68 5.24 -14.88 8.62
CA ILE A 68 4.32 -14.87 7.47
C ILE A 68 4.35 -13.48 6.85
N HIS A 69 4.75 -13.40 5.59
CA HIS A 69 4.61 -12.20 4.78
C HIS A 69 3.36 -12.32 3.89
N PHE A 70 2.48 -11.35 3.95
CA PHE A 70 1.24 -11.36 3.18
C PHE A 70 0.98 -10.01 2.54
N THR A 71 0.62 -10.01 1.26
CA THR A 71 0.11 -8.84 0.52
C THR A 71 -1.31 -9.10 0.04
N GLY A 72 -2.25 -8.23 0.39
CA GLY A 72 -3.64 -8.37 -0.01
C GLY A 72 -4.60 -7.39 0.68
N SER A 73 -5.88 -7.74 0.75
CA SER A 73 -6.88 -6.86 1.37
C SER A 73 -6.78 -6.85 2.90
N PRO A 74 -7.20 -5.76 3.58
CA PRO A 74 -7.24 -5.69 5.05
C PRO A 74 -8.03 -6.84 5.67
N LYS A 75 -9.15 -7.22 5.08
CA LYS A 75 -10.00 -8.34 5.55
C LYS A 75 -9.24 -9.68 5.57
N VAL A 76 -8.47 -9.97 4.52
CA VAL A 76 -7.66 -11.20 4.48
C VAL A 76 -6.45 -11.08 5.38
N GLY A 77 -5.85 -9.90 5.50
CA GLY A 77 -4.76 -9.62 6.45
C GLY A 77 -5.15 -9.92 7.89
N GLN A 78 -6.38 -9.59 8.30
CA GLN A 78 -6.92 -9.96 9.61
C GLN A 78 -6.97 -11.48 9.81
N ILE A 79 -7.47 -12.23 8.82
CA ILE A 79 -7.51 -13.71 8.86
C ILE A 79 -6.10 -14.29 9.02
N VAL A 80 -5.12 -13.77 8.27
CA VAL A 80 -3.72 -14.19 8.39
C VAL A 80 -3.16 -13.91 9.79
N MET A 81 -3.42 -12.72 10.34
CA MET A 81 -2.97 -12.32 11.67
C MET A 81 -3.61 -13.17 12.77
N GLU A 82 -4.91 -13.47 12.68
CA GLU A 82 -5.61 -14.36 13.62
C GLU A 82 -5.05 -15.78 13.58
N ALA A 83 -4.74 -16.29 12.40
CA ALA A 83 -4.12 -17.61 12.26
C ALA A 83 -2.71 -17.65 12.84
N ALA A 84 -1.89 -16.63 12.55
CA ALA A 84 -0.53 -16.48 13.05
C ALA A 84 -0.47 -16.38 14.59
N ALA A 85 -1.46 -15.74 15.21
CA ALA A 85 -1.54 -15.60 16.66
C ALA A 85 -1.61 -16.94 17.41
N LYS A 86 -2.14 -18.01 16.80
CA LYS A 86 -2.20 -19.36 17.39
C LYS A 86 -0.83 -19.96 17.66
N HIS A 87 0.18 -19.55 16.88
CA HIS A 87 1.56 -20.04 16.97
C HIS A 87 2.53 -18.95 17.43
N LEU A 88 2.06 -17.75 17.77
CA LEU A 88 2.88 -16.55 18.03
C LEU A 88 3.81 -16.21 16.86
N THR A 89 3.39 -16.53 15.65
CA THR A 89 4.13 -16.26 14.41
C THR A 89 4.17 -14.76 14.15
N ALA A 90 5.35 -14.21 13.85
CA ALA A 90 5.49 -12.84 13.40
C ALA A 90 4.83 -12.64 12.02
N VAL A 91 4.26 -11.47 11.78
CA VAL A 91 3.60 -11.17 10.50
C VAL A 91 4.09 -9.85 9.91
N THR A 92 4.27 -9.83 8.59
CA THR A 92 4.37 -8.62 7.79
C THR A 92 3.17 -8.59 6.86
N LEU A 93 2.35 -7.57 7.01
CA LEU A 93 1.12 -7.39 6.25
C LEU A 93 1.22 -6.12 5.40
N GLU A 94 1.26 -6.30 4.10
CA GLU A 94 1.20 -5.23 3.11
C GLU A 94 -0.23 -5.17 2.56
N LEU A 95 -0.98 -4.20 3.05
CA LEU A 95 -2.41 -4.09 2.78
C LEU A 95 -2.68 -2.88 1.89
N GLY A 96 -3.94 -2.51 1.74
CA GLY A 96 -4.35 -1.36 0.92
C GLY A 96 -4.80 -0.18 1.77
N GLY A 97 -5.70 0.59 1.20
CA GLY A 97 -6.33 1.72 1.85
C GLY A 97 -6.71 2.82 0.87
N LYS A 98 -7.33 3.88 1.37
CA LYS A 98 -7.73 5.03 0.55
C LYS A 98 -6.59 6.04 0.48
N SER A 99 -5.59 5.79 -0.38
CA SER A 99 -4.42 6.65 -0.57
C SER A 99 -4.79 7.98 -1.23
N PRO A 100 -4.78 9.11 -0.50
CA PRO A 100 -5.19 10.40 -1.03
C PRO A 100 -4.07 11.10 -1.80
N VAL A 101 -4.44 11.95 -2.74
CA VAL A 101 -3.56 12.99 -3.29
C VAL A 101 -4.11 14.37 -2.95
N ILE A 102 -3.30 15.21 -2.28
CA ILE A 102 -3.62 16.60 -1.93
C ILE A 102 -2.98 17.51 -2.95
N ILE A 103 -3.76 18.42 -3.54
CA ILE A 103 -3.33 19.34 -4.60
C ILE A 103 -3.74 20.77 -4.18
N ASP A 104 -2.75 21.61 -3.83
CA ASP A 104 -2.99 22.94 -3.28
C ASP A 104 -2.90 24.08 -4.32
N GLY A 105 -2.83 23.72 -5.62
CA GLY A 105 -2.79 24.72 -6.70
C GLY A 105 -1.46 25.44 -6.88
N THR A 106 -0.46 25.22 -6.03
CA THR A 106 0.85 25.91 -6.14
C THR A 106 1.81 25.22 -7.11
N THR A 107 1.48 24.01 -7.56
CA THR A 107 2.23 23.28 -8.60
C THR A 107 1.69 23.60 -9.99
N ASN A 108 2.40 23.16 -11.03
CA ASN A 108 1.84 23.17 -12.39
C ASN A 108 0.73 22.12 -12.47
N LEU A 109 -0.53 22.55 -12.53
CA LEU A 109 -1.71 21.69 -12.47
C LEU A 109 -1.79 20.70 -13.63
N ASN A 110 -1.38 21.08 -14.84
CA ASN A 110 -1.33 20.15 -15.98
C ASN A 110 -0.35 19.00 -15.73
N SER A 111 0.86 19.30 -15.25
CA SER A 111 1.85 18.29 -14.89
C SER A 111 1.39 17.42 -13.72
N THR A 112 0.74 18.02 -12.72
CA THR A 112 0.16 17.31 -11.58
C THR A 112 -0.94 16.36 -12.02
N ALA A 113 -1.86 16.82 -12.86
CA ALA A 113 -2.94 16.01 -13.41
C ALA A 113 -2.41 14.84 -14.26
N GLU A 114 -1.34 15.07 -15.05
CA GLU A 114 -0.65 14.03 -15.82
C GLU A 114 -0.07 12.93 -14.90
N LYS A 115 0.61 13.31 -13.82
CA LYS A 115 1.14 12.36 -12.83
C LYS A 115 0.01 11.58 -12.15
N VAL A 116 -1.05 12.27 -11.71
CA VAL A 116 -2.19 11.63 -11.04
C VAL A 116 -2.94 10.70 -11.98
N CYS A 117 -3.12 11.09 -13.24
CA CYS A 117 -3.70 10.24 -14.28
C CYS A 117 -2.86 8.96 -14.44
N TRP A 118 -1.54 9.08 -14.62
CA TRP A 118 -0.65 7.93 -14.70
C TRP A 118 -0.73 7.03 -13.47
N GLY A 119 -0.61 7.59 -12.26
CA GLY A 119 -0.66 6.82 -11.03
C GLY A 119 -2.00 6.11 -10.79
N LYS A 120 -3.12 6.74 -11.22
CA LYS A 120 -4.44 6.15 -11.13
C LYS A 120 -4.71 5.07 -12.17
N THR A 121 -4.17 5.22 -13.37
CA THR A 121 -4.47 4.33 -14.49
C THR A 121 -3.46 3.20 -14.68
N LEU A 122 -2.29 3.28 -14.03
CA LEU A 122 -1.32 2.19 -13.99
C LEU A 122 -2.00 0.90 -13.50
N ASN A 123 -1.90 -0.18 -14.27
CA ASN A 123 -2.58 -1.45 -13.99
C ASN A 123 -4.11 -1.30 -13.80
N SER A 124 -4.75 -0.35 -14.50
CA SER A 124 -6.16 0.03 -14.33
C SER A 124 -6.53 0.37 -12.87
N GLY A 125 -5.63 1.01 -12.13
CA GLY A 125 -5.83 1.41 -10.75
C GLY A 125 -5.79 0.27 -9.72
N GLN A 126 -5.43 -0.94 -10.13
CA GLN A 126 -5.32 -2.11 -9.26
C GLN A 126 -3.94 -2.17 -8.61
N THR A 127 -3.61 -1.13 -7.83
CA THR A 127 -2.34 -0.97 -7.14
C THR A 127 -2.61 -0.37 -5.76
N CYS A 128 -2.06 -0.98 -4.70
CA CYS A 128 -2.30 -0.60 -3.29
C CYS A 128 -1.91 0.84 -2.95
N ILE A 129 -1.02 1.44 -3.75
CA ILE A 129 -0.58 2.84 -3.62
C ILE A 129 -1.09 3.73 -4.75
N ALA A 130 -2.03 3.26 -5.60
CA ALA A 130 -2.68 4.14 -6.57
C ALA A 130 -3.42 5.28 -5.84
N PRO A 131 -3.44 6.51 -6.38
CA PRO A 131 -4.31 7.56 -5.87
C PRO A 131 -5.75 7.05 -5.79
N ASP A 132 -6.32 6.96 -4.60
CA ASP A 132 -7.68 6.45 -4.44
C ASP A 132 -8.71 7.55 -4.63
N PHE A 133 -8.42 8.74 -4.12
CA PHE A 133 -9.18 9.98 -4.36
C PHE A 133 -8.25 11.20 -4.35
N ALA A 134 -8.71 12.31 -4.94
CA ALA A 134 -7.99 13.57 -4.98
C ALA A 134 -8.70 14.64 -4.15
N LEU A 135 -7.93 15.37 -3.33
CA LEU A 135 -8.34 16.59 -2.63
C LEU A 135 -7.72 17.76 -3.38
N VAL A 136 -8.56 18.57 -4.01
CA VAL A 136 -8.09 19.68 -4.85
C VAL A 136 -8.60 20.99 -4.30
N GLN A 137 -7.70 21.98 -4.15
CA GLN A 137 -8.11 23.32 -3.76
C GLN A 137 -9.17 23.87 -4.72
N GLU A 138 -10.21 24.50 -4.17
CA GLU A 138 -11.42 24.88 -4.92
C GLU A 138 -11.12 25.65 -6.22
N ASP A 139 -10.23 26.64 -6.16
CA ASP A 139 -9.86 27.46 -7.32
C ASP A 139 -9.07 26.69 -8.41
N SER A 140 -8.54 25.52 -8.08
CA SER A 140 -7.73 24.67 -8.98
C SER A 140 -8.52 23.50 -9.57
N MET A 141 -9.76 23.30 -9.14
CA MET A 141 -10.57 22.13 -9.47
C MET A 141 -10.75 21.95 -10.97
N GLN A 142 -11.21 22.99 -11.68
CA GLN A 142 -11.52 22.87 -13.10
C GLN A 142 -10.27 22.61 -13.94
N GLU A 143 -9.16 23.32 -13.66
CA GLU A 143 -7.91 23.11 -14.39
C GLU A 143 -7.35 21.70 -14.16
N PHE A 144 -7.44 21.17 -12.94
CA PHE A 144 -7.05 19.79 -12.65
C PHE A 144 -7.92 18.77 -13.41
N ILE A 145 -9.25 18.95 -13.42
CA ILE A 145 -10.18 18.07 -14.17
C ILE A 145 -9.83 18.05 -15.65
N ASP A 146 -9.62 19.22 -16.25
CA ASP A 146 -9.31 19.32 -17.69
C ASP A 146 -7.93 18.74 -18.01
N GLY A 147 -6.95 18.94 -17.13
CA GLY A 147 -5.63 18.33 -17.24
C GLY A 147 -5.68 16.80 -17.15
N PHE A 148 -6.52 16.25 -16.27
CA PHE A 148 -6.69 14.79 -16.14
C PHE A 148 -7.32 14.18 -17.40
N LYS A 149 -8.41 14.79 -17.91
CA LYS A 149 -9.07 14.38 -19.17
C LYS A 149 -8.05 14.34 -20.33
N LYS A 150 -7.32 15.45 -20.50
CA LYS A 150 -6.30 15.58 -21.53
C LYS A 150 -5.20 14.51 -21.41
N SER A 151 -4.83 14.18 -20.18
CA SER A 151 -3.80 13.17 -19.93
C SER A 151 -4.29 11.76 -20.25
N CYS A 152 -5.54 11.40 -19.93
CA CYS A 152 -6.14 10.14 -20.33
C CYS A 152 -6.15 9.96 -21.85
N GLU A 153 -6.59 11.00 -22.59
CA GLU A 153 -6.59 10.97 -24.05
C GLU A 153 -5.17 10.84 -24.61
N LYS A 154 -4.23 11.63 -24.08
CA LYS A 154 -2.82 11.58 -24.49
C LYS A 154 -2.20 10.19 -24.29
N PHE A 155 -2.47 9.52 -23.17
CA PHE A 155 -1.83 8.26 -22.84
C PHE A 155 -2.45 7.07 -23.57
N TYR A 156 -3.79 7.07 -23.71
CA TYR A 156 -4.49 5.87 -24.12
C TYR A 156 -5.34 6.02 -25.37
N ASN A 157 -5.40 7.22 -25.97
CA ASN A 157 -6.16 7.48 -27.20
C ASN A 157 -5.42 8.37 -28.22
N PRO A 158 -4.07 8.20 -28.40
CA PRO A 158 -3.30 9.06 -29.29
C PRO A 158 -3.78 8.98 -30.75
N ASP A 159 -4.33 7.84 -31.15
CA ASP A 159 -4.82 7.56 -32.52
C ASP A 159 -6.31 7.84 -32.70
N LEU A 160 -6.99 8.37 -31.68
CA LEU A 160 -8.44 8.69 -31.67
C LEU A 160 -9.36 7.48 -31.94
N LYS A 161 -8.91 6.27 -31.62
CA LYS A 161 -9.69 5.02 -31.76
C LYS A 161 -10.51 4.66 -30.53
N GLY A 162 -10.31 5.38 -29.44
CA GLY A 162 -10.92 5.14 -28.14
C GLY A 162 -9.97 4.40 -27.17
N ILE A 163 -10.08 4.73 -25.90
CA ILE A 163 -9.25 4.17 -24.82
C ILE A 163 -9.41 2.65 -24.71
N ALA A 164 -10.58 2.10 -25.03
CA ALA A 164 -10.83 0.67 -25.02
C ALA A 164 -9.91 -0.13 -25.98
N GLU A 165 -9.51 0.48 -27.09
CA GLU A 165 -8.65 -0.13 -28.10
C GLU A 165 -7.15 0.04 -27.78
N SER A 166 -6.81 0.76 -26.72
CA SER A 166 -5.42 0.97 -26.33
C SER A 166 -4.77 -0.33 -25.84
N LYS A 167 -3.58 -0.62 -26.38
CA LYS A 167 -2.75 -1.74 -25.93
C LYS A 167 -2.00 -1.45 -24.63
N ASP A 168 -1.91 -0.17 -24.26
CA ASP A 168 -1.21 0.30 -23.07
C ASP A 168 -2.15 0.41 -21.85
N TYR A 169 -3.46 0.19 -22.05
CA TYR A 169 -4.45 0.25 -20.98
C TYR A 169 -4.87 -1.16 -20.52
N GLY A 170 -4.75 -1.41 -19.22
CA GLY A 170 -5.06 -2.70 -18.60
C GLY A 170 -6.55 -3.04 -18.53
N ARG A 171 -6.83 -4.19 -17.93
CA ARG A 171 -8.19 -4.70 -17.65
C ARG A 171 -8.32 -5.08 -16.19
N ILE A 172 -9.55 -5.14 -15.67
CA ILE A 172 -9.80 -5.65 -14.32
C ILE A 172 -9.54 -7.16 -14.30
N ILE A 173 -8.91 -7.63 -13.24
CA ILE A 173 -8.32 -8.97 -13.16
C ILE A 173 -9.34 -10.11 -13.31
N ASN A 174 -10.56 -9.94 -12.77
CA ASN A 174 -11.64 -10.93 -12.83
C ASN A 174 -13.03 -10.28 -12.81
N ASP A 175 -14.05 -11.08 -13.05
CA ASP A 175 -15.43 -10.59 -13.18
C ASP A 175 -15.98 -10.07 -11.85
N SER A 176 -15.66 -10.70 -10.72
CA SER A 176 -16.09 -10.24 -9.40
C SER A 176 -15.56 -8.84 -9.06
N ASN A 177 -14.27 -8.56 -9.35
CA ASN A 177 -13.71 -7.23 -9.16
C ASN A 177 -14.26 -6.23 -10.18
N PHE A 178 -14.53 -6.66 -11.42
CA PHE A 178 -15.20 -5.79 -12.40
C PHE A 178 -16.57 -5.35 -11.90
N GLU A 179 -17.42 -6.27 -11.45
CA GLU A 179 -18.75 -5.98 -10.94
C GLU A 179 -18.69 -5.09 -9.69
N ARG A 180 -17.76 -5.35 -8.78
CA ARG A 180 -17.54 -4.50 -7.61
C ARG A 180 -17.18 -3.06 -8.00
N VAL A 181 -16.25 -2.88 -8.91
CA VAL A 181 -15.78 -1.53 -9.31
C VAL A 181 -16.86 -0.81 -10.12
N GLN A 182 -17.59 -1.52 -10.99
CA GLN A 182 -18.75 -0.95 -11.70
C GLN A 182 -19.82 -0.46 -10.72
N ALA A 183 -20.16 -1.26 -9.71
CA ALA A 183 -21.16 -0.90 -8.70
C ALA A 183 -20.77 0.35 -7.89
N LEU A 184 -19.48 0.67 -7.75
CA LEU A 184 -19.04 1.92 -7.12
C LEU A 184 -19.42 3.15 -7.96
N VAL A 185 -19.31 3.06 -9.28
CA VAL A 185 -19.70 4.16 -10.19
C VAL A 185 -21.21 4.33 -10.19
N GLU A 186 -21.97 3.23 -10.21
CA GLU A 186 -23.43 3.25 -10.19
C GLU A 186 -23.96 3.88 -8.90
N ASP A 187 -23.47 3.43 -7.74
CA ASP A 187 -23.82 4.02 -6.43
C ASP A 187 -23.50 5.52 -6.37
N ALA A 188 -22.35 5.93 -6.88
CA ALA A 188 -21.97 7.34 -6.90
C ALA A 188 -22.89 8.17 -7.77
N LYS A 189 -23.27 7.68 -8.97
CA LYS A 189 -24.23 8.34 -9.87
C LYS A 189 -25.61 8.48 -9.25
N GLU A 190 -26.14 7.40 -8.66
CA GLU A 190 -27.44 7.40 -7.99
C GLU A 190 -27.50 8.40 -6.84
N LYS A 191 -26.36 8.63 -6.16
CA LYS A 191 -26.22 9.60 -5.06
C LYS A 191 -25.82 11.01 -5.51
N GLY A 192 -25.79 11.27 -6.82
CA GLY A 192 -25.61 12.61 -7.39
C GLY A 192 -24.18 13.00 -7.75
N ALA A 193 -23.23 12.06 -7.79
CA ALA A 193 -21.90 12.33 -8.34
C ALA A 193 -22.00 12.67 -9.83
N LYS A 194 -21.15 13.59 -10.26
CA LYS A 194 -21.04 13.97 -11.69
C LYS A 194 -19.87 13.23 -12.31
N ILE A 195 -20.11 12.53 -13.41
CA ILE A 195 -19.04 11.98 -14.23
C ILE A 195 -18.43 13.11 -15.06
N GLU A 196 -17.20 13.51 -14.75
CA GLU A 196 -16.47 14.52 -15.49
C GLU A 196 -15.77 13.93 -16.71
N PHE A 197 -15.37 12.66 -16.64
CA PHE A 197 -14.74 11.92 -17.72
C PHE A 197 -14.97 10.42 -17.56
N GLY A 198 -15.05 9.69 -18.68
CA GLY A 198 -15.17 8.24 -18.67
C GLY A 198 -16.57 7.74 -18.33
N GLY A 199 -16.64 6.62 -17.65
CA GLY A 199 -17.89 5.96 -17.25
C GLY A 199 -18.29 4.80 -18.14
N ASP A 200 -17.64 4.58 -19.29
CA ASP A 200 -17.92 3.45 -20.16
C ASP A 200 -17.34 2.14 -19.61
N VAL A 201 -18.08 1.07 -19.77
CA VAL A 201 -17.71 -0.27 -19.32
C VAL A 201 -18.00 -1.32 -20.40
N ASN A 202 -17.17 -2.37 -20.42
CA ASN A 202 -17.42 -3.56 -21.24
C ASN A 202 -17.15 -4.82 -20.40
N LYS A 203 -18.22 -5.47 -19.94
CA LYS A 203 -18.13 -6.66 -19.08
C LYS A 203 -17.39 -7.82 -19.76
N LYS A 204 -17.60 -8.04 -21.07
CA LYS A 204 -16.97 -9.14 -21.80
C LYS A 204 -15.44 -9.04 -21.79
N ASP A 205 -14.93 -7.81 -21.83
CA ASP A 205 -13.49 -7.51 -21.85
C ASP A 205 -12.99 -7.06 -20.47
N ARG A 206 -13.83 -7.02 -19.44
CA ARG A 206 -13.54 -6.46 -18.12
C ARG A 206 -12.92 -5.07 -18.18
N TYR A 207 -13.31 -4.32 -19.20
CA TYR A 207 -12.90 -2.94 -19.42
C TYR A 207 -13.74 -1.98 -18.58
N ILE A 208 -13.06 -1.11 -17.84
CA ILE A 208 -13.63 0.07 -17.20
C ILE A 208 -12.79 1.26 -17.64
N GLN A 209 -13.42 2.23 -18.31
CA GLN A 209 -12.74 3.44 -18.73
C GLN A 209 -12.17 4.20 -17.53
N PRO A 210 -11.00 4.86 -17.63
CA PRO A 210 -10.57 5.82 -16.61
C PRO A 210 -11.72 6.80 -16.33
N THR A 211 -12.17 6.85 -15.08
CA THR A 211 -13.38 7.59 -14.72
C THR A 211 -13.06 8.62 -13.65
N LEU A 212 -13.39 9.89 -13.93
CA LEU A 212 -13.24 10.99 -13.00
C LEU A 212 -14.62 11.43 -12.48
N LEU A 213 -14.78 11.44 -11.16
CA LEU A 213 -16.01 11.82 -10.49
C LEU A 213 -15.84 13.11 -9.70
N SER A 214 -16.75 14.05 -9.85
CA SER A 214 -16.88 15.23 -8.98
C SER A 214 -18.22 15.22 -8.23
N ASN A 215 -18.46 16.19 -7.36
CA ASN A 215 -19.64 16.25 -6.51
C ASN A 215 -19.85 14.97 -5.68
N VAL A 216 -18.75 14.41 -5.18
CA VAL A 216 -18.77 13.21 -4.34
C VAL A 216 -18.90 13.56 -2.87
N ASN A 217 -19.56 12.71 -2.09
CA ASN A 217 -19.72 12.86 -0.64
C ASN A 217 -19.41 11.53 0.09
N MET A 218 -19.34 11.59 1.40
CA MET A 218 -18.93 10.46 2.24
C MET A 218 -19.93 9.30 2.28
N ASP A 219 -21.19 9.50 1.87
CA ASP A 219 -22.21 8.45 1.83
C ASP A 219 -22.08 7.56 0.59
N MET A 220 -21.28 7.98 -0.38
CA MET A 220 -21.00 7.21 -1.60
C MET A 220 -19.97 6.11 -1.30
N LYS A 221 -20.24 4.88 -1.76
CA LYS A 221 -19.33 3.73 -1.55
C LYS A 221 -17.93 3.98 -2.09
N VAL A 222 -17.80 4.75 -3.17
CA VAL A 222 -16.51 5.16 -3.74
C VAL A 222 -15.64 5.95 -2.75
N MET A 223 -16.23 6.54 -1.71
CA MET A 223 -15.52 7.24 -0.62
C MET A 223 -15.37 6.39 0.66
N GLN A 224 -16.07 5.26 0.78
CA GLN A 224 -16.03 4.42 1.98
C GLN A 224 -14.96 3.33 1.89
N ASP A 225 -14.92 2.61 0.76
CA ASP A 225 -14.00 1.49 0.53
C ASP A 225 -12.85 1.86 -0.42
N GLU A 226 -11.75 1.10 -0.36
CA GLU A 226 -10.68 1.17 -1.34
C GLU A 226 -11.24 0.80 -2.73
N ILE A 227 -11.03 1.67 -3.71
CA ILE A 227 -11.58 1.49 -5.05
C ILE A 227 -10.90 0.34 -5.78
N PHE A 228 -9.56 0.27 -5.73
CA PHE A 228 -8.75 -0.71 -6.44
C PHE A 228 -9.21 -0.91 -7.90
N GLY A 229 -9.32 0.22 -8.60
CA GLY A 229 -9.86 0.34 -9.96
C GLY A 229 -9.62 1.74 -10.53
N PRO A 230 -9.94 1.98 -11.82
CA PRO A 230 -9.56 3.20 -12.54
C PRO A 230 -10.55 4.37 -12.33
N ILE A 231 -11.07 4.51 -11.12
CA ILE A 231 -12.03 5.56 -10.76
C ILE A 231 -11.36 6.52 -9.80
N LEU A 232 -11.39 7.81 -10.10
CA LEU A 232 -10.84 8.87 -9.26
C LEU A 232 -11.94 9.84 -8.82
N PRO A 233 -12.44 9.74 -7.59
CA PRO A 233 -13.23 10.79 -6.97
C PRO A 233 -12.39 12.03 -6.71
N VAL A 234 -12.94 13.20 -6.97
CA VAL A 234 -12.30 14.49 -6.68
C VAL A 234 -13.18 15.28 -5.72
N VAL A 235 -12.60 15.69 -4.60
CA VAL A 235 -13.24 16.49 -3.55
C VAL A 235 -12.56 17.85 -3.48
N SER A 236 -13.34 18.93 -3.53
CA SER A 236 -12.79 20.28 -3.32
C SER A 236 -12.59 20.58 -1.84
N TYR A 237 -11.60 21.39 -1.53
CA TYR A 237 -11.39 21.93 -0.18
C TYR A 237 -11.00 23.42 -0.23
N LYS A 238 -11.23 24.14 0.87
CA LYS A 238 -10.93 25.58 0.98
C LYS A 238 -9.69 25.86 1.81
N ASN A 239 -9.46 25.10 2.87
CA ASN A 239 -8.33 25.29 3.78
C ASN A 239 -7.72 23.93 4.18
N ASN A 240 -6.53 23.98 4.78
CA ASN A 240 -5.79 22.76 5.15
C ASN A 240 -6.47 21.96 6.26
N GLU A 241 -7.25 22.63 7.11
CA GLU A 241 -8.03 22.02 8.19
C GLU A 241 -9.11 21.11 7.65
N ASP A 242 -9.82 21.51 6.58
CA ASP A 242 -10.82 20.67 5.89
C ASP A 242 -10.19 19.34 5.44
N VAL A 243 -8.97 19.42 4.84
CA VAL A 243 -8.22 18.27 4.38
C VAL A 243 -7.89 17.33 5.54
N THR A 244 -7.31 17.86 6.62
CA THR A 244 -6.90 17.03 7.76
C THR A 244 -8.08 16.45 8.50
N GLN A 245 -9.19 17.17 8.63
CA GLN A 245 -10.43 16.67 9.22
C GLN A 245 -10.97 15.49 8.41
N LEU A 246 -11.01 15.62 7.08
CA LEU A 246 -11.46 14.53 6.22
C LEU A 246 -10.52 13.33 6.30
N LEU A 247 -9.21 13.53 6.20
CA LEU A 247 -8.23 12.44 6.25
C LEU A 247 -8.26 11.68 7.58
N ASN A 248 -8.45 12.38 8.69
CA ASN A 248 -8.55 11.78 10.02
C ASN A 248 -9.86 10.97 10.23
N SER A 249 -10.84 11.09 9.34
CA SER A 249 -12.05 10.24 9.37
C SER A 249 -11.83 8.87 8.71
N PHE A 250 -10.73 8.68 7.98
CA PHE A 250 -10.35 7.42 7.39
C PHE A 250 -9.28 6.70 8.21
N PRO A 251 -9.18 5.37 8.11
CA PRO A 251 -8.00 4.63 8.53
C PRO A 251 -6.74 5.14 7.81
N SER A 252 -5.59 5.08 8.49
CA SER A 252 -4.31 5.53 7.92
C SER A 252 -4.02 4.81 6.60
N PRO A 253 -3.81 5.54 5.49
CA PRO A 253 -3.56 4.95 4.18
C PRO A 253 -2.14 4.39 4.06
N LEU A 254 -1.91 3.49 3.09
CA LEU A 254 -0.58 3.01 2.74
C LEU A 254 0.29 4.13 2.15
N ALA A 255 -0.28 4.98 1.31
CA ALA A 255 0.42 6.12 0.72
C ALA A 255 -0.38 7.42 0.86
N LEU A 256 0.36 8.53 1.01
CA LEU A 256 -0.14 9.90 0.97
C LEU A 256 0.68 10.70 -0.04
N TYR A 257 0.02 11.47 -0.88
CA TYR A 257 0.64 12.29 -1.90
C TYR A 257 0.32 13.76 -1.68
N ILE A 258 1.36 14.61 -1.72
CA ILE A 258 1.22 16.05 -1.53
C ILE A 258 1.80 16.75 -2.75
N MET A 259 0.95 17.33 -3.58
CA MET A 259 1.32 18.14 -4.75
C MET A 259 1.29 19.60 -4.35
N SER A 260 2.43 20.13 -3.91
CA SER A 260 2.57 21.46 -3.35
C SER A 260 4.00 22.02 -3.52
N ASN A 261 4.10 23.27 -3.96
CA ASN A 261 5.33 24.07 -3.89
C ASN A 261 5.37 24.98 -2.64
N ASN A 262 4.29 25.01 -1.86
CA ASN A 262 4.23 25.75 -0.61
C ASN A 262 4.79 24.90 0.54
N LYS A 263 5.97 25.30 1.04
CA LYS A 263 6.65 24.61 2.14
C LYS A 263 5.81 24.55 3.42
N ASN A 264 5.03 25.58 3.72
CA ASN A 264 4.19 25.61 4.93
C ASN A 264 3.06 24.59 4.83
N ASN A 265 2.38 24.47 3.67
CA ASN A 265 1.35 23.47 3.43
C ASN A 265 1.95 22.06 3.52
N THR A 266 3.08 21.82 2.87
CA THR A 266 3.77 20.54 2.94
C THR A 266 4.10 20.13 4.37
N GLN A 267 4.69 21.04 5.17
CA GLN A 267 5.01 20.78 6.57
C GLN A 267 3.75 20.60 7.42
N TYR A 268 2.70 21.35 7.14
CA TYR A 268 1.41 21.20 7.82
C TYR A 268 0.84 19.80 7.62
N PHE A 269 0.74 19.32 6.38
CA PHE A 269 0.21 17.99 6.10
C PHE A 269 1.08 16.86 6.68
N LEU A 270 2.42 16.97 6.55
CA LEU A 270 3.34 15.99 7.17
C LEU A 270 3.16 15.89 8.69
N LYS A 271 2.85 17.00 9.36
CA LYS A 271 2.69 17.05 10.82
C LYS A 271 1.32 16.55 11.29
N HIS A 272 0.26 16.75 10.49
CA HIS A 272 -1.13 16.53 10.94
C HIS A 272 -1.79 15.32 10.28
N THR A 273 -1.05 14.51 9.51
CA THR A 273 -1.55 13.28 8.89
C THR A 273 -0.66 12.09 9.22
N VAL A 274 -1.22 10.88 9.13
CA VAL A 274 -0.50 9.62 9.29
C VAL A 274 -0.69 8.77 8.03
N ALA A 275 0.41 8.23 7.49
CA ALA A 275 0.41 7.32 6.34
C ALA A 275 1.57 6.33 6.45
N GLY A 276 1.51 5.24 5.69
CA GLY A 276 2.62 4.30 5.56
C GLY A 276 3.86 4.94 4.94
N GLY A 277 3.68 5.69 3.85
CA GLY A 277 4.70 6.50 3.19
C GLY A 277 4.12 7.76 2.58
N THR A 278 4.94 8.78 2.34
CA THR A 278 4.51 10.05 1.73
C THR A 278 5.45 10.43 0.59
N CYS A 279 4.89 10.82 -0.57
CA CYS A 279 5.63 11.50 -1.63
C CYS A 279 5.19 12.97 -1.74
N ILE A 280 6.15 13.84 -2.00
CA ILE A 280 5.92 15.26 -2.28
C ILE A 280 6.26 15.51 -3.74
N ASN A 281 5.31 16.08 -4.49
CA ASN A 281 5.40 16.38 -5.92
C ASN A 281 5.71 15.17 -6.82
N GLU A 282 5.52 13.95 -6.28
CA GLU A 282 5.67 12.70 -7.01
C GLU A 282 4.69 11.64 -6.50
N LEU A 283 4.53 10.54 -7.25
CA LEU A 283 3.67 9.42 -6.91
C LEU A 283 4.46 8.11 -6.88
N MET A 284 4.04 7.19 -6.02
CA MET A 284 4.47 5.77 -5.99
C MET A 284 5.96 5.51 -5.73
N LEU A 285 6.82 6.52 -5.68
CA LEU A 285 8.28 6.37 -5.57
C LEU A 285 8.75 5.80 -4.22
N THR A 286 7.93 5.85 -3.17
CA THR A 286 8.26 5.22 -1.89
C THR A 286 8.43 3.71 -1.99
N SER A 287 7.72 3.05 -2.94
CA SER A 287 7.76 1.61 -3.13
C SER A 287 9.00 1.10 -3.89
N VAL A 288 9.68 1.98 -4.62
CA VAL A 288 10.84 1.60 -5.45
C VAL A 288 12.17 2.07 -4.87
N ASN A 289 12.17 2.90 -3.85
CA ASN A 289 13.41 3.37 -3.21
C ASN A 289 13.85 2.40 -2.10
N PRO A 290 14.93 1.61 -2.30
CA PRO A 290 15.35 0.59 -1.34
C PRO A 290 15.92 1.16 -0.03
N ASN A 291 16.15 2.47 0.04
CA ASN A 291 16.64 3.13 1.25
C ASN A 291 15.52 3.64 2.17
N LEU A 292 14.27 3.58 1.71
CA LEU A 292 13.11 3.98 2.50
C LEU A 292 12.34 2.75 3.02
N PRO A 293 11.80 2.82 4.26
CA PRO A 293 10.88 1.80 4.72
C PRO A 293 9.57 1.91 3.93
N PHE A 294 9.12 0.80 3.36
CA PHE A 294 7.81 0.69 2.73
C PHE A 294 6.91 -0.18 3.61
N GLY A 295 5.66 0.21 3.78
CA GLY A 295 4.66 -0.55 4.55
C GLY A 295 3.67 0.37 5.24
N GLY A 296 2.52 -0.20 5.61
CA GLY A 296 1.37 0.53 6.14
C GLY A 296 1.43 0.85 7.63
N VAL A 297 0.31 1.35 8.13
CA VAL A 297 0.02 1.62 9.54
C VAL A 297 -1.36 1.07 9.85
N ASN A 298 -1.48 0.17 10.83
CA ASN A 298 -2.74 -0.46 11.23
C ASN A 298 -3.48 -1.10 10.04
N ASN A 299 -4.60 -0.53 9.59
CA ASN A 299 -5.41 -1.07 8.49
C ASN A 299 -4.67 -1.16 7.15
N SER A 300 -3.66 -0.35 6.93
CA SER A 300 -2.86 -0.39 5.70
C SER A 300 -1.66 -1.33 5.77
N GLY A 301 -1.34 -1.88 6.96
CA GLY A 301 -0.30 -2.89 7.11
C GLY A 301 0.38 -2.93 8.47
N VAL A 302 1.18 -3.97 8.66
CA VAL A 302 2.02 -4.23 9.84
C VAL A 302 3.40 -4.64 9.36
N GLY A 303 4.46 -4.14 9.97
CA GLY A 303 5.83 -4.33 9.51
C GLY A 303 6.26 -3.30 8.47
N LYS A 304 7.53 -3.36 8.08
CA LYS A 304 8.13 -2.49 7.07
C LYS A 304 9.06 -3.30 6.17
N THR A 305 8.90 -3.10 4.86
CA THR A 305 9.69 -3.73 3.81
C THR A 305 10.57 -2.70 3.09
N GLY A 306 11.33 -3.14 2.10
CA GLY A 306 12.26 -2.30 1.33
C GLY A 306 13.71 -2.40 1.81
N GLY A 307 14.61 -2.93 0.94
CA GLY A 307 16.05 -2.99 1.18
C GLY A 307 16.42 -3.58 2.56
N LYS A 308 17.16 -2.79 3.35
CA LYS A 308 17.57 -3.18 4.71
C LYS A 308 16.38 -3.50 5.63
N HIS A 309 15.24 -2.84 5.45
CA HIS A 309 14.07 -3.06 6.30
C HIS A 309 13.51 -4.46 6.10
N SER A 310 13.39 -4.95 4.86
CA SER A 310 13.00 -6.33 4.59
C SER A 310 13.98 -7.34 5.18
N PHE A 311 15.30 -7.12 5.03
CA PHE A 311 16.31 -8.00 5.63
C PHE A 311 16.15 -8.10 7.15
N MET A 312 15.93 -6.96 7.82
CA MET A 312 15.72 -6.92 9.28
C MET A 312 14.42 -7.60 9.69
N ASP A 313 13.35 -7.44 8.88
CA ASP A 313 12.03 -8.01 9.12
C ASP A 313 12.05 -9.56 9.07
N PHE A 314 12.80 -10.13 8.12
CA PHE A 314 13.03 -11.58 8.02
C PHE A 314 14.16 -12.11 8.93
N SER A 315 14.73 -11.29 9.80
CA SER A 315 15.87 -11.64 10.66
C SER A 315 15.52 -11.64 12.14
N ASN A 316 15.99 -12.64 12.89
CA ASN A 316 15.93 -12.59 14.35
C ASN A 316 17.07 -11.73 14.90
N GLN A 317 16.75 -10.58 15.49
CA GLN A 317 17.70 -9.65 16.08
C GLN A 317 18.06 -10.10 17.51
N ARG A 318 19.09 -10.95 17.66
CA ARG A 318 19.53 -11.46 18.95
C ARG A 318 20.64 -10.61 19.55
N GLY A 319 20.39 -9.99 20.70
CA GLY A 319 21.42 -9.31 21.48
C GLY A 319 22.40 -10.31 22.09
N VAL A 320 23.70 -10.08 21.91
CA VAL A 320 24.77 -10.92 22.48
C VAL A 320 25.72 -10.04 23.26
N ILE A 321 25.91 -10.34 24.56
CA ILE A 321 26.90 -9.68 25.41
C ILE A 321 28.01 -10.67 25.72
N LYS A 322 29.24 -10.37 25.30
CA LYS A 322 30.44 -11.12 25.65
C LYS A 322 31.33 -10.27 26.57
N ARG A 323 31.42 -10.67 27.83
CA ARG A 323 32.31 -10.00 28.78
C ARG A 323 33.73 -10.56 28.62
N LYS A 324 34.74 -9.68 28.54
CA LYS A 324 36.16 -10.07 28.48
C LYS A 324 36.83 -10.03 29.86
N TYR A 325 36.59 -8.98 30.66
CA TYR A 325 37.26 -8.77 31.96
C TYR A 325 36.28 -8.16 32.98
N GLY A 326 36.60 -8.42 34.29
CA GLY A 326 35.88 -7.86 35.43
C GLY A 326 34.48 -8.44 35.67
N ASN A 327 33.91 -8.15 36.81
CA ASN A 327 32.55 -8.54 37.18
C ASN A 327 31.81 -7.36 37.86
N SER A 328 31.42 -6.36 37.09
CA SER A 328 30.67 -5.18 37.58
C SER A 328 29.28 -5.55 38.12
N ILE A 329 28.71 -6.70 37.73
CA ILE A 329 27.42 -7.18 38.23
C ILE A 329 27.49 -7.67 39.65
N LYS A 330 28.70 -7.98 40.19
CA LYS A 330 28.85 -8.37 41.63
C LYS A 330 28.28 -7.32 42.60
N LEU A 331 28.22 -6.05 42.21
CA LEU A 331 27.59 -4.98 43.00
C LEU A 331 26.09 -5.15 43.22
N ILE A 332 25.43 -5.91 42.38
CA ILE A 332 23.97 -6.20 42.47
C ILE A 332 23.69 -7.62 42.97
N TYR A 333 24.70 -8.37 43.37
CA TYR A 333 24.52 -9.70 43.99
C TYR A 333 24.16 -9.58 45.47
N PRO A 334 23.33 -10.47 46.02
CA PRO A 334 23.12 -10.53 47.45
C PRO A 334 24.43 -10.87 48.21
N PRO A 335 24.55 -10.48 49.48
CA PRO A 335 23.55 -9.77 50.29
C PRO A 335 23.45 -8.29 49.94
N PHE A 336 22.23 -7.79 49.83
CA PHE A 336 21.97 -6.38 49.54
C PHE A 336 22.22 -5.51 50.78
N ASN A 337 23.09 -4.51 50.67
CA ASN A 337 23.36 -3.58 51.76
C ASN A 337 22.87 -2.16 51.44
N LYS A 338 22.67 -1.34 52.51
CA LYS A 338 22.15 0.03 52.38
C LYS A 338 23.03 0.97 51.54
N GLN A 339 24.36 0.67 51.45
CA GLN A 339 25.27 1.51 50.68
C GLN A 339 25.08 1.31 49.16
N ILE A 340 24.89 0.06 48.73
CA ILE A 340 24.57 -0.28 47.33
C ILE A 340 23.23 0.37 46.94
N PHE A 341 22.21 0.31 47.80
CA PHE A 341 20.93 0.94 47.56
C PHE A 341 21.04 2.49 47.38
N LYS A 342 21.84 3.15 48.26
CA LYS A 342 22.13 4.57 48.12
C LYS A 342 22.88 4.93 46.82
N TYR A 343 23.79 4.07 46.38
CA TYR A 343 24.53 4.23 45.12
C TYR A 343 23.55 4.16 43.93
N PHE A 344 22.67 3.17 43.86
CA PHE A 344 21.66 3.06 42.82
C PHE A 344 20.64 4.22 42.84
N GLN A 345 20.23 4.71 44.00
CA GLN A 345 19.37 5.88 44.10
C GLN A 345 20.02 7.16 43.52
N LYS A 346 21.35 7.27 43.56
CA LYS A 346 22.08 8.37 42.96
C LYS A 346 22.22 8.25 41.42
N VAL A 347 22.38 7.01 40.95
CA VAL A 347 22.55 6.72 39.49
C VAL A 347 21.22 6.71 38.72
N ILE A 348 20.13 6.35 39.37
CA ILE A 348 18.77 6.28 38.75
C ILE A 348 17.99 7.62 38.90
N LYS A 349 18.56 8.64 39.52
CA LYS A 349 17.98 10.00 39.45
C LYS A 349 18.22 10.58 38.06
N PHE A 350 17.30 10.28 37.15
CA PHE A 350 17.01 11.08 35.96
C PHE A 350 15.92 12.08 36.29
#